data_bf57ce2e570aa9cffac532e5f5ed41d7
#
_entry.id   bf57ce2e570aa9cffac532e5f5ed41d7
#
_cell.length_a   1.000
_cell.length_b   1.000
_cell.length_c   1.000
_cell.angle_alpha   90.00
_cell.angle_beta   90.00
_cell.angle_gamma   90.00
#
_symmetry.space_group_name_H-M   'P 1'
#
loop_
_entity.id
_entity.type
_entity.pdbx_description
1 polymer ?
#
loop_
_entity_poly.entity_id
_entity_poly.type
_entity_poly.pdbx_seq_one_letter_code
_entity_poly.pdbx_strand_id
1 'polypeptide(L)'
;MNKIVLSFRTHSAAWITAALAFVLFGIVSFTNHILFRTYALDLGLYTNALYDYAHFRFADTSLFLPENKNLLADHFDLYLMLFSPLSWIFKSYTLLVVQCVAVIAGGFGVYFLLNENEESRPFRIWGMTIFYLFFGTLAALAYDYHSNVISAMAIPFFFLTVNRKAWGKAFALLVFMCLGKENVSLFLFFVSLGLFWKYFKWKESRKYILFFAAFSLLYFLVMVKWVMPTIAGADDFVHFGKYPVLGGDMTAAIKFIVMHPLEFIRLLFVNHMPENVIYNNEKVFFYLVLLVSGGWALFVRPWYFVMIIPIIIQKELTNQPTTWGCSYQYSIEFAPVVLIALMEVVSRWKWNVNRIGALLLFFTVSSTVYAFVERSKSWEKARFIFWQKPHFTPLYDLNGVKILMDRIPADASVMANSAYVGQLAYRDKCYAFPLVKDAEYMLISSTEATYPFTYEQTNEFIQSVQVDSTWQLVEQRDHVYLFQRKP
;
A
#
# COMPACT_ATOMS: atom_id res chain seq x y z
N MET A 1 -19.52 6.30 31.00
CA MET A 1 -18.11 6.40 31.46
C MET A 1 -17.57 5.10 32.08
N ASN A 2 -18.25 4.46 33.03
CA ASN A 2 -17.74 3.24 33.68
C ASN A 2 -17.48 2.03 32.76
N LYS A 3 -18.28 1.80 31.71
CA LYS A 3 -18.03 0.69 30.76
C LYS A 3 -16.77 0.91 29.89
N ILE A 4 -16.44 2.14 29.52
CA ILE A 4 -15.25 2.48 28.76
C ILE A 4 -14.00 2.31 29.63
N VAL A 5 -14.04 2.77 30.87
CA VAL A 5 -12.91 2.64 31.82
C VAL A 5 -12.64 1.16 32.16
N LEU A 6 -13.68 0.35 32.35
CA LEU A 6 -13.55 -1.11 32.54
C LEU A 6 -12.94 -1.78 31.29
N SER A 7 -13.35 -1.37 30.08
CA SER A 7 -12.80 -1.87 28.83
C SER A 7 -11.30 -1.54 28.69
N PHE A 8 -10.88 -0.34 29.05
CA PHE A 8 -9.45 0.05 29.02
C PHE A 8 -8.61 -0.79 30.00
N ARG A 9 -9.08 -1.01 31.22
CA ARG A 9 -8.35 -1.83 32.20
C ARG A 9 -8.22 -3.29 31.75
N THR A 10 -9.25 -3.86 31.14
CA THR A 10 -9.26 -5.27 30.69
C THR A 10 -8.34 -5.49 29.49
N HIS A 11 -8.08 -4.46 28.66
CA HIS A 11 -7.28 -4.53 27.43
C HIS A 11 -6.05 -3.63 27.45
N SER A 12 -5.55 -3.27 28.65
CA SER A 12 -4.43 -2.32 28.81
C SER A 12 -3.19 -2.70 28.01
N ALA A 13 -2.79 -3.98 28.03
CA ALA A 13 -1.64 -4.45 27.25
C ALA A 13 -1.83 -4.23 25.74
N ALA A 14 -3.03 -4.45 25.21
CA ALA A 14 -3.30 -4.20 23.80
C ALA A 14 -3.22 -2.70 23.46
N TRP A 15 -3.73 -1.83 24.34
CA TRP A 15 -3.63 -0.38 24.15
C TRP A 15 -2.19 0.12 24.22
N ILE A 16 -1.37 -0.41 25.14
CA ILE A 16 0.06 -0.07 25.22
C ILE A 16 0.77 -0.54 23.95
N THR A 17 0.53 -1.78 23.50
CA THR A 17 1.11 -2.30 22.25
C THR A 17 0.72 -1.43 21.05
N ALA A 18 -0.56 -1.04 20.96
CA ALA A 18 -1.05 -0.16 19.88
C ALA A 18 -0.41 1.23 19.94
N ALA A 19 -0.24 1.82 21.12
CA ALA A 19 0.39 3.13 21.29
C ALA A 19 1.87 3.10 20.87
N LEU A 20 2.62 2.07 21.28
CA LEU A 20 4.02 1.90 20.86
C LEU A 20 4.12 1.68 19.35
N ALA A 21 3.22 0.88 18.78
CA ALA A 21 3.16 0.68 17.33
C ALA A 21 2.81 1.97 16.59
N PHE A 22 1.87 2.77 17.08
CA PHE A 22 1.51 4.05 16.46
C PHE A 22 2.69 5.03 16.41
N VAL A 23 3.48 5.10 17.49
CA VAL A 23 4.72 5.91 17.51
C VAL A 23 5.70 5.38 16.46
N LEU A 24 5.90 4.06 16.40
CA LEU A 24 6.77 3.43 15.40
C LEU A 24 6.31 3.74 13.97
N PHE A 25 5.02 3.62 13.70
CA PHE A 25 4.44 3.88 12.38
C PHE A 25 4.57 5.35 11.99
N GLY A 26 4.40 6.26 12.95
CA GLY A 26 4.65 7.69 12.76
C GLY A 26 6.12 7.97 12.41
N ILE A 27 7.06 7.32 13.11
CA ILE A 27 8.49 7.41 12.79
C ILE A 27 8.76 6.92 11.35
N VAL A 28 8.18 5.80 10.94
CA VAL A 28 8.38 5.25 9.60
C VAL A 28 7.75 6.13 8.52
N SER A 29 6.46 6.43 8.66
CA SER A 29 5.67 7.05 7.59
C SER A 29 5.87 8.58 7.52
N PHE A 30 5.75 9.29 8.66
CA PHE A 30 5.81 10.75 8.67
C PHE A 30 7.23 11.28 8.48
N THR A 31 8.27 10.56 8.96
CA THR A 31 9.65 10.95 8.67
C THR A 31 9.92 10.93 7.17
N ASN A 32 9.45 9.90 6.46
CA ASN A 32 9.59 9.84 5.01
C ASN A 32 8.91 11.03 4.32
N HIS A 33 7.71 11.41 4.75
CA HIS A 33 7.00 12.56 4.19
C HIS A 33 7.70 13.90 4.54
N ILE A 34 8.12 14.09 5.78
CA ILE A 34 8.85 15.31 6.23
C ILE A 34 10.17 15.48 5.46
N LEU A 35 10.83 14.38 5.11
CA LEU A 35 12.10 14.35 4.38
C LEU A 35 11.92 14.27 2.85
N PHE A 36 10.73 14.59 2.33
CA PHE A 36 10.40 14.58 0.90
C PHE A 36 10.68 13.24 0.21
N ARG A 37 10.41 12.12 0.88
CA ARG A 37 10.53 10.76 0.35
C ARG A 37 9.17 10.15 0.01
N THR A 38 8.17 10.98 -0.24
CA THR A 38 6.87 10.64 -0.80
C THR A 38 6.76 11.31 -2.16
N TYR A 39 6.16 10.65 -3.15
CA TYR A 39 6.35 11.03 -4.53
C TYR A 39 5.04 11.35 -5.26
N ALA A 40 5.17 11.97 -6.45
CA ALA A 40 4.06 12.46 -7.26
C ALA A 40 3.06 11.37 -7.66
N LEU A 41 3.56 10.22 -8.17
CA LEU A 41 2.70 9.18 -8.75
C LEU A 41 2.00 8.27 -7.73
N ASP A 42 2.34 8.42 -6.44
CA ASP A 42 1.68 7.72 -5.35
C ASP A 42 0.99 8.75 -4.44
N LEU A 43 1.61 9.21 -3.35
CA LEU A 43 0.95 10.12 -2.41
C LEU A 43 0.46 11.42 -3.06
N GLY A 44 1.24 12.01 -3.97
CA GLY A 44 0.87 13.25 -4.66
C GLY A 44 -0.42 13.11 -5.43
N LEU A 45 -0.52 12.06 -6.26
CA LEU A 45 -1.67 11.75 -7.09
C LEU A 45 -2.95 11.59 -6.25
N TYR A 46 -2.87 10.76 -5.21
CA TYR A 46 -4.01 10.53 -4.31
C TYR A 46 -4.36 11.76 -3.47
N THR A 47 -3.37 12.58 -3.08
CA THR A 47 -3.61 13.82 -2.34
C THR A 47 -4.28 14.89 -3.20
N ASN A 48 -3.94 14.98 -4.50
CA ASN A 48 -4.60 15.90 -5.42
C ASN A 48 -6.06 15.49 -5.66
N ALA A 49 -6.31 14.20 -5.92
CA ALA A 49 -7.67 13.68 -6.02
C ALA A 49 -8.48 13.86 -4.72
N LEU A 50 -7.85 13.68 -3.55
CA LEU A 50 -8.47 13.92 -2.25
C LEU A 50 -8.90 15.38 -2.08
N TYR A 51 -8.09 16.33 -2.56
CA TYR A 51 -8.45 17.75 -2.58
C TYR A 51 -9.71 17.99 -3.41
N ASP A 52 -9.81 17.39 -4.60
CA ASP A 52 -10.99 17.53 -5.45
C ASP A 52 -12.24 16.96 -4.79
N TYR A 53 -12.19 15.76 -4.21
CA TYR A 53 -13.32 15.18 -3.49
C TYR A 53 -13.72 16.04 -2.29
N ALA A 54 -12.78 16.64 -1.55
CA ALA A 54 -13.07 17.55 -0.45
C ALA A 54 -13.80 18.83 -0.90
N HIS A 55 -13.68 19.20 -2.19
CA HIS A 55 -14.34 20.32 -2.82
C HIS A 55 -15.54 19.89 -3.72
N PHE A 56 -16.04 18.67 -3.55
CA PHE A 56 -17.16 18.10 -4.31
C PHE A 56 -16.93 18.08 -5.83
N ARG A 57 -15.68 17.92 -6.26
CA ARG A 57 -15.31 17.72 -7.66
C ARG A 57 -15.00 16.25 -7.92
N PHE A 58 -15.31 15.81 -9.14
CA PHE A 58 -14.93 14.47 -9.57
C PHE A 58 -13.47 14.47 -9.96
N ALA A 59 -12.68 13.54 -9.42
CA ALA A 59 -11.21 13.57 -9.46
C ALA A 59 -10.63 13.47 -10.88
N ASP A 60 -10.43 14.61 -11.52
CA ASP A 60 -9.61 14.79 -12.69
C ASP A 60 -8.24 15.29 -12.24
N THR A 61 -7.42 14.38 -11.75
CA THR A 61 -6.13 14.75 -11.19
C THR A 61 -5.21 15.40 -12.24
N SER A 62 -4.67 16.55 -11.89
CA SER A 62 -3.72 17.28 -12.73
C SER A 62 -2.34 16.60 -12.83
N LEU A 63 -2.11 15.55 -12.06
CA LEU A 63 -0.83 14.82 -12.00
C LEU A 63 -0.71 13.68 -13.01
N PHE A 64 -1.80 13.23 -13.64
CA PHE A 64 -1.71 12.29 -14.75
C PHE A 64 -1.17 12.93 -16.02
N LEU A 65 -0.21 12.27 -16.66
CA LEU A 65 0.44 12.68 -17.88
C LEU A 65 -0.06 11.86 -19.07
N PRO A 66 -0.11 12.45 -20.27
CA PRO A 66 -0.11 13.88 -20.59
C PRO A 66 -1.49 14.54 -20.47
N GLU A 67 -2.52 13.76 -20.21
CA GLU A 67 -3.92 14.15 -20.15
C GLU A 67 -4.47 14.05 -18.74
N ASN A 68 -5.41 14.93 -18.38
CA ASN A 68 -6.14 14.81 -17.13
C ASN A 68 -7.06 13.58 -17.21
N LYS A 69 -6.68 12.49 -16.53
CA LYS A 69 -7.49 11.28 -16.43
C LYS A 69 -8.11 11.18 -15.06
N ASN A 70 -9.35 10.70 -15.01
CA ASN A 70 -9.98 10.42 -13.75
C ASN A 70 -9.23 9.27 -13.05
N LEU A 71 -8.86 9.48 -11.80
CA LEU A 71 -8.10 8.49 -11.01
C LEU A 71 -8.82 7.15 -10.88
N LEU A 72 -10.18 7.15 -10.89
CA LEU A 72 -10.97 5.92 -10.86
C LEU A 72 -10.83 5.05 -12.12
N ALA A 73 -10.26 5.59 -13.19
CA ALA A 73 -9.90 4.83 -14.38
C ALA A 73 -8.61 4.02 -14.20
N ASP A 74 -7.68 4.50 -13.36
CA ASP A 74 -6.44 3.79 -13.01
C ASP A 74 -6.68 2.82 -11.85
N HIS A 75 -7.16 3.33 -10.71
CA HIS A 75 -7.54 2.52 -9.55
C HIS A 75 -8.89 2.97 -9.00
N PHE A 76 -9.82 2.02 -8.85
CA PHE A 76 -11.16 2.31 -8.37
C PHE A 76 -11.18 2.46 -6.84
N ASP A 77 -10.51 3.52 -6.34
CA ASP A 77 -10.34 3.81 -4.92
C ASP A 77 -11.38 4.80 -4.40
N LEU A 78 -12.46 4.29 -3.84
CA LEU A 78 -13.52 5.08 -3.21
C LEU A 78 -13.19 5.52 -1.76
N TYR A 79 -12.11 5.02 -1.17
CA TYR A 79 -11.66 5.49 0.15
C TYR A 79 -11.26 6.97 0.12
N LEU A 80 -10.79 7.47 -1.02
CA LEU A 80 -10.46 8.89 -1.17
C LEU A 80 -11.70 9.76 -0.94
N MET A 81 -12.87 9.36 -1.47
CA MET A 81 -14.12 10.08 -1.20
C MET A 81 -14.50 9.99 0.28
N LEU A 82 -14.38 8.78 0.87
CA LEU A 82 -14.75 8.54 2.26
C LEU A 82 -13.90 9.36 3.24
N PHE A 83 -12.60 9.50 2.96
CA PHE A 83 -11.67 10.17 3.85
C PHE A 83 -11.38 11.64 3.47
N SER A 84 -11.95 12.14 2.36
CA SER A 84 -11.76 13.53 1.91
C SER A 84 -12.09 14.58 2.98
N PRO A 85 -13.12 14.44 3.86
CA PRO A 85 -13.37 15.44 4.89
C PRO A 85 -12.23 15.61 5.91
N LEU A 86 -11.41 14.55 6.12
CA LEU A 86 -10.27 14.63 7.02
C LEU A 86 -9.14 15.49 6.45
N SER A 87 -9.13 15.71 5.14
CA SER A 87 -8.09 16.49 4.48
C SER A 87 -8.15 17.99 4.82
N TRP A 88 -9.28 18.49 5.27
CA TRP A 88 -9.38 19.86 5.81
C TRP A 88 -8.55 20.04 7.09
N ILE A 89 -8.29 18.96 7.83
CA ILE A 89 -7.49 18.98 9.07
C ILE A 89 -6.03 18.62 8.77
N PHE A 90 -5.79 17.52 8.07
CA PHE A 90 -4.47 16.92 7.94
C PHE A 90 -3.77 17.23 6.60
N LYS A 91 -4.47 17.84 5.62
CA LYS A 91 -3.94 18.22 4.30
C LYS A 91 -3.16 17.05 3.64
N SER A 92 -1.90 17.26 3.25
CA SER A 92 -1.05 16.24 2.61
C SER A 92 -0.73 15.03 3.51
N TYR A 93 -0.92 15.14 4.83
CA TYR A 93 -0.73 14.03 5.79
C TYR A 93 -1.95 13.12 5.90
N THR A 94 -3.12 13.50 5.37
CA THR A 94 -4.41 12.81 5.59
C THR A 94 -4.33 11.32 5.34
N LEU A 95 -3.84 10.92 4.18
CA LEU A 95 -3.82 9.54 3.75
C LEU A 95 -2.81 8.69 4.56
N LEU A 96 -1.69 9.30 4.97
CA LEU A 96 -0.71 8.66 5.84
C LEU A 96 -1.28 8.42 7.25
N VAL A 97 -2.01 9.38 7.80
CA VAL A 97 -2.71 9.24 9.09
C VAL A 97 -3.74 8.14 9.02
N VAL A 98 -4.59 8.16 7.98
CA VAL A 98 -5.62 7.13 7.76
C VAL A 98 -5.00 5.74 7.66
N GLN A 99 -3.91 5.59 6.92
CA GLN A 99 -3.20 4.32 6.77
C GLN A 99 -2.62 3.82 8.10
N CYS A 100 -1.96 4.68 8.88
CA CYS A 100 -1.46 4.34 10.21
C CYS A 100 -2.58 3.88 11.16
N VAL A 101 -3.70 4.62 11.18
CA VAL A 101 -4.88 4.26 12.00
C VAL A 101 -5.48 2.93 11.55
N ALA A 102 -5.56 2.68 10.24
CA ALA A 102 -6.06 1.41 9.71
C ALA A 102 -5.18 0.22 10.17
N VAL A 103 -3.84 0.36 10.12
CA VAL A 103 -2.93 -0.70 10.58
C VAL A 103 -3.10 -0.95 12.08
N ILE A 104 -3.25 0.11 12.89
CA ILE A 104 -3.55 -0.04 14.33
C ILE A 104 -4.87 -0.79 14.53
N ALA A 105 -5.91 -0.43 13.78
CA ALA A 105 -7.19 -1.13 13.84
C ALA A 105 -7.04 -2.61 13.43
N GLY A 106 -6.30 -2.92 12.37
CA GLY A 106 -6.02 -4.29 11.94
C GLY A 106 -5.41 -5.15 13.05
N GLY A 107 -4.45 -4.61 13.80
CA GLY A 107 -3.87 -5.28 14.97
C GLY A 107 -4.89 -5.53 16.09
N PHE A 108 -5.81 -4.60 16.35
CA PHE A 108 -6.94 -4.86 17.25
C PHE A 108 -7.87 -5.95 16.70
N GLY A 109 -8.09 -5.98 15.37
CA GLY A 109 -8.83 -7.06 14.71
C GLY A 109 -8.20 -8.42 14.99
N VAL A 110 -6.87 -8.54 14.86
CA VAL A 110 -6.11 -9.77 15.24
C VAL A 110 -6.28 -10.08 16.71
N TYR A 111 -6.11 -9.09 17.57
CA TYR A 111 -6.26 -9.27 19.02
C TYR A 111 -7.63 -9.83 19.39
N PHE A 112 -8.72 -9.25 18.87
CA PHE A 112 -10.07 -9.70 19.15
C PHE A 112 -10.37 -11.06 18.52
N LEU A 113 -9.88 -11.33 17.33
CA LEU A 113 -10.05 -12.64 16.67
C LEU A 113 -9.41 -13.75 17.50
N LEU A 114 -8.18 -13.54 17.98
CA LEU A 114 -7.48 -14.53 18.83
C LEU A 114 -8.11 -14.65 20.22
N ASN A 115 -8.78 -13.61 20.71
CA ASN A 115 -9.45 -13.64 22.00
C ASN A 115 -10.74 -14.50 22.02
N GLU A 116 -11.30 -14.85 20.84
CA GLU A 116 -12.52 -15.66 20.72
C GLU A 116 -12.36 -17.10 21.21
N ASN A 117 -11.19 -17.71 20.96
CA ASN A 117 -10.94 -19.12 21.29
C ASN A 117 -9.98 -19.25 22.47
N GLU A 118 -10.27 -20.19 23.38
CA GLU A 118 -9.44 -20.44 24.57
C GLU A 118 -8.00 -20.81 24.21
N GLU A 119 -7.81 -21.60 23.15
CA GLU A 119 -6.49 -22.03 22.67
C GLU A 119 -5.64 -20.86 22.15
N SER A 120 -6.23 -19.93 21.42
CA SER A 120 -5.53 -18.80 20.80
C SER A 120 -5.46 -17.56 21.70
N ARG A 121 -6.34 -17.43 22.68
CA ARG A 121 -6.41 -16.28 23.59
C ARG A 121 -5.07 -15.92 24.27
N PRO A 122 -4.24 -16.86 24.72
CA PRO A 122 -2.94 -16.54 25.31
C PRO A 122 -1.98 -15.85 24.32
N PHE A 123 -2.16 -16.09 23.01
CA PHE A 123 -1.31 -15.54 21.96
C PHE A 123 -1.76 -14.15 21.45
N ARG A 124 -2.87 -13.56 21.94
CA ARG A 124 -3.47 -12.36 21.38
C ARG A 124 -2.54 -11.13 21.33
N ILE A 125 -1.70 -10.93 22.35
CA ILE A 125 -0.70 -9.82 22.36
C ILE A 125 0.47 -10.17 21.44
N TRP A 126 0.97 -11.40 21.48
CA TRP A 126 2.02 -11.85 20.56
C TRP A 126 1.59 -11.72 19.10
N GLY A 127 0.38 -12.19 18.77
CA GLY A 127 -0.17 -12.07 17.41
C GLY A 127 -0.29 -10.61 16.96
N MET A 128 -0.80 -9.72 17.83
CA MET A 128 -0.90 -8.29 17.55
C MET A 128 0.48 -7.66 17.32
N THR A 129 1.48 -8.00 18.15
CA THR A 129 2.85 -7.48 18.02
C THR A 129 3.53 -7.98 16.76
N ILE A 130 3.43 -9.28 16.46
CA ILE A 130 3.98 -9.91 15.25
C ILE A 130 3.34 -9.29 14.00
N PHE A 131 2.03 -9.06 14.02
CA PHE A 131 1.32 -8.40 12.94
C PHE A 131 1.85 -6.99 12.63
N TYR A 132 2.10 -6.19 13.66
CA TYR A 132 2.65 -4.85 13.49
C TYR A 132 4.07 -4.83 12.97
N LEU A 133 4.88 -5.83 13.32
CA LEU A 133 6.29 -5.93 12.94
C LEU A 133 6.55 -6.82 11.71
N PHE A 134 5.48 -7.33 11.10
CA PHE A 134 5.58 -8.11 9.87
C PHE A 134 6.14 -7.25 8.72
N PHE A 135 7.06 -7.79 7.93
CA PHE A 135 7.74 -7.03 6.88
C PHE A 135 6.78 -6.32 5.93
N GLY A 136 5.70 -6.99 5.49
CA GLY A 136 4.69 -6.40 4.61
C GLY A 136 3.95 -5.22 5.24
N THR A 137 3.72 -5.25 6.56
CA THR A 137 3.10 -4.13 7.29
C THR A 137 4.02 -2.92 7.33
N LEU A 138 5.28 -3.10 7.70
CA LEU A 138 6.24 -2.00 7.80
C LEU A 138 6.66 -1.49 6.43
N ALA A 139 6.78 -2.37 5.42
CA ALA A 139 7.05 -1.96 4.04
C ALA A 139 5.95 -1.06 3.48
N ALA A 140 4.69 -1.43 3.68
CA ALA A 140 3.56 -0.61 3.24
C ALA A 140 3.51 0.76 3.91
N LEU A 141 3.85 0.85 5.21
CA LEU A 141 3.92 2.12 5.93
C LEU A 141 5.11 2.99 5.54
N ALA A 142 6.20 2.37 5.09
CA ALA A 142 7.39 3.08 4.61
C ALA A 142 7.20 3.65 3.20
N TYR A 143 6.17 3.20 2.48
CA TYR A 143 5.93 3.57 1.10
C TYR A 143 4.54 4.22 0.94
N ASP A 144 4.49 5.50 0.82
CA ASP A 144 3.33 6.35 0.52
C ASP A 144 1.94 5.83 1.02
N TYR A 145 0.86 6.14 0.31
CA TYR A 145 -0.50 5.65 0.63
C TYR A 145 -0.96 4.63 -0.42
N HIS A 146 -1.60 3.57 0.06
CA HIS A 146 -2.27 2.60 -0.82
C HIS A 146 -3.54 2.05 -0.17
N SER A 147 -4.65 2.09 -0.89
CA SER A 147 -5.97 1.67 -0.39
C SER A 147 -6.08 0.17 -0.04
N ASN A 148 -5.28 -0.69 -0.71
CA ASN A 148 -5.22 -2.12 -0.37
C ASN A 148 -4.72 -2.35 1.07
N VAL A 149 -3.93 -1.43 1.64
CA VAL A 149 -3.52 -1.49 3.05
C VAL A 149 -4.75 -1.42 3.96
N ILE A 150 -5.64 -0.45 3.73
CA ILE A 150 -6.87 -0.28 4.53
C ILE A 150 -7.76 -1.52 4.41
N SER A 151 -7.93 -2.03 3.20
CA SER A 151 -8.72 -3.24 2.95
C SER A 151 -8.13 -4.46 3.65
N ALA A 152 -6.81 -4.67 3.57
CA ALA A 152 -6.13 -5.79 4.23
C ALA A 152 -6.31 -5.74 5.76
N MET A 153 -6.31 -4.53 6.36
CA MET A 153 -6.50 -4.36 7.80
C MET A 153 -7.92 -4.70 8.27
N ALA A 154 -8.90 -4.73 7.40
CA ALA A 154 -10.26 -5.17 7.73
C ALA A 154 -10.43 -6.71 7.72
N ILE A 155 -9.50 -7.47 7.15
CA ILE A 155 -9.53 -8.95 7.07
C ILE A 155 -9.71 -9.62 8.45
N PRO A 156 -8.96 -9.27 9.51
CA PRO A 156 -9.15 -9.91 10.82
C PRO A 156 -10.56 -9.68 11.40
N PHE A 157 -11.16 -8.52 11.17
CA PHE A 157 -12.54 -8.25 11.57
C PHE A 157 -13.55 -9.02 10.73
N PHE A 158 -13.29 -9.20 9.44
CA PHE A 158 -14.11 -10.03 8.57
C PHE A 158 -14.11 -11.48 9.06
N PHE A 159 -12.96 -12.05 9.39
CA PHE A 159 -12.86 -13.39 9.99
C PHE A 159 -13.59 -13.47 11.33
N LEU A 160 -13.44 -12.47 12.20
CA LEU A 160 -14.13 -12.38 13.48
C LEU A 160 -15.65 -12.40 13.30
N THR A 161 -16.18 -11.64 12.36
CA THR A 161 -17.63 -11.58 12.11
C THR A 161 -18.18 -12.86 11.47
N VAL A 162 -17.38 -13.52 10.60
CA VAL A 162 -17.71 -14.84 10.04
C VAL A 162 -17.72 -15.90 11.15
N ASN A 163 -16.73 -15.93 12.03
CA ASN A 163 -16.66 -16.86 13.17
C ASN A 163 -17.88 -16.71 14.09
N ARG A 164 -18.32 -15.46 14.31
CA ARG A 164 -19.51 -15.13 15.11
C ARG A 164 -20.83 -15.35 14.37
N LYS A 165 -20.79 -15.78 13.10
CA LYS A 165 -21.96 -15.89 12.21
C LYS A 165 -22.76 -14.59 12.08
N ALA A 166 -22.09 -13.44 12.25
CA ALA A 166 -22.67 -12.11 12.15
C ALA A 166 -22.70 -11.67 10.66
N TRP A 167 -23.47 -12.36 9.83
CA TRP A 167 -23.43 -12.30 8.36
C TRP A 167 -23.65 -10.90 7.80
N GLY A 168 -24.54 -10.10 8.36
CA GLY A 168 -24.75 -8.71 7.94
C GLY A 168 -23.52 -7.82 8.18
N LYS A 169 -22.85 -8.00 9.34
CA LYS A 169 -21.58 -7.29 9.63
C LYS A 169 -20.44 -7.78 8.75
N ALA A 170 -20.39 -9.09 8.49
CA ALA A 170 -19.39 -9.65 7.58
C ALA A 170 -19.58 -9.10 6.16
N PHE A 171 -20.83 -9.01 5.67
CA PHE A 171 -21.11 -8.43 4.35
C PHE A 171 -20.78 -6.93 4.30
N ALA A 172 -21.11 -6.16 5.33
CA ALA A 172 -20.74 -4.74 5.40
C ALA A 172 -19.22 -4.53 5.34
N LEU A 173 -18.42 -5.38 6.04
CA LEU A 173 -16.97 -5.36 5.96
C LEU A 173 -16.46 -5.78 4.57
N LEU A 174 -17.08 -6.78 3.94
CA LEU A 174 -16.76 -7.19 2.58
C LEU A 174 -16.95 -6.03 1.60
N VAL A 175 -18.11 -5.36 1.65
CA VAL A 175 -18.40 -4.18 0.82
C VAL A 175 -17.40 -3.06 1.11
N PHE A 176 -17.14 -2.78 2.38
CA PHE A 176 -16.12 -1.78 2.77
C PHE A 176 -14.77 -2.09 2.12
N MET A 177 -14.28 -3.33 2.19
CA MET A 177 -13.00 -3.72 1.58
C MET A 177 -13.01 -3.58 0.05
N CYS A 178 -14.14 -3.83 -0.62
CA CYS A 178 -14.30 -3.63 -2.07
C CYS A 178 -14.24 -2.16 -2.50
N LEU A 179 -14.42 -1.19 -1.58
CA LEU A 179 -14.27 0.24 -1.89
C LEU A 179 -12.81 0.66 -2.11
N GLY A 180 -11.82 -0.17 -1.75
CA GLY A 180 -10.41 0.12 -1.91
C GLY A 180 -9.96 0.06 -3.37
N LYS A 181 -9.40 -1.05 -3.78
CA LYS A 181 -8.99 -1.28 -5.18
C LYS A 181 -9.83 -2.37 -5.82
N GLU A 182 -9.97 -2.31 -7.13
CA GLU A 182 -10.65 -3.33 -7.94
C GLU A 182 -10.11 -4.75 -7.70
N ASN A 183 -8.78 -4.88 -7.59
CA ASN A 183 -8.11 -6.17 -7.35
C ASN A 183 -8.34 -6.75 -5.95
N VAL A 184 -8.69 -5.92 -4.96
CA VAL A 184 -9.07 -6.38 -3.61
C VAL A 184 -10.30 -7.28 -3.68
N SER A 185 -11.25 -7.00 -4.56
CA SER A 185 -12.44 -7.85 -4.73
C SER A 185 -12.08 -9.25 -5.27
N LEU A 186 -11.08 -9.37 -6.15
CA LEU A 186 -10.55 -10.67 -6.56
C LEU A 186 -9.86 -11.40 -5.39
N PHE A 187 -9.10 -10.69 -4.57
CA PHE A 187 -8.53 -11.25 -3.34
C PHE A 187 -9.63 -11.74 -2.39
N LEU A 188 -10.69 -10.98 -2.18
CA LEU A 188 -11.83 -11.36 -1.33
C LEU A 188 -12.61 -12.56 -1.86
N PHE A 189 -12.68 -12.74 -3.18
CA PHE A 189 -13.21 -13.97 -3.78
C PHE A 189 -12.41 -15.19 -3.31
N PHE A 190 -11.08 -15.16 -3.39
CA PHE A 190 -10.24 -16.25 -2.94
C PHE A 190 -10.24 -16.41 -1.41
N VAL A 191 -10.32 -15.30 -0.65
CA VAL A 191 -10.54 -15.37 0.80
C VAL A 191 -11.84 -16.11 1.11
N SER A 192 -12.91 -15.83 0.37
CA SER A 192 -14.19 -16.52 0.53
C SER A 192 -14.11 -17.99 0.16
N LEU A 193 -13.37 -18.38 -0.91
CA LEU A 193 -13.12 -19.78 -1.26
C LEU A 193 -12.34 -20.51 -0.16
N GLY A 194 -11.30 -19.88 0.41
CA GLY A 194 -10.57 -20.44 1.53
C GLY A 194 -11.44 -20.61 2.78
N LEU A 195 -12.31 -19.64 3.08
CA LEU A 195 -13.29 -19.75 4.16
C LEU A 195 -14.33 -20.83 3.89
N PHE A 196 -14.78 -20.99 2.64
CA PHE A 196 -15.68 -22.05 2.26
C PHE A 196 -15.05 -23.44 2.52
N TRP A 197 -13.78 -23.61 2.16
CA TRP A 197 -13.06 -24.85 2.48
C TRP A 197 -12.89 -25.04 3.99
N LYS A 198 -12.42 -24.02 4.70
CA LYS A 198 -12.24 -24.04 6.17
C LYS A 198 -13.52 -24.44 6.91
N TYR A 199 -14.66 -23.87 6.51
CA TYR A 199 -15.96 -24.07 7.17
C TYR A 199 -16.89 -25.02 6.40
N PHE A 200 -16.33 -25.87 5.54
CA PHE A 200 -17.11 -26.78 4.71
C PHE A 200 -18.10 -27.65 5.50
N LYS A 201 -17.78 -28.01 6.75
CA LYS A 201 -18.65 -28.78 7.63
C LYS A 201 -19.82 -27.97 8.20
N TRP A 202 -19.75 -26.64 8.17
CA TRP A 202 -20.79 -25.74 8.69
C TRP A 202 -21.84 -25.47 7.62
N LYS A 203 -22.79 -26.39 7.46
CA LYS A 203 -23.79 -26.37 6.37
C LYS A 203 -24.50 -25.01 6.22
N GLU A 204 -24.95 -24.41 7.33
CA GLU A 204 -25.66 -23.13 7.33
C GLU A 204 -24.79 -21.96 6.87
N SER A 205 -23.49 -21.99 7.12
CA SER A 205 -22.56 -20.92 6.75
C SER A 205 -22.24 -20.90 5.26
N ARG A 206 -22.35 -22.04 4.57
CA ARG A 206 -21.96 -22.20 3.16
C ARG A 206 -22.64 -21.20 2.23
N LYS A 207 -23.97 -21.01 2.39
CA LYS A 207 -24.76 -20.10 1.53
C LYS A 207 -24.26 -18.64 1.62
N TYR A 208 -23.89 -18.18 2.83
CA TYR A 208 -23.40 -16.82 3.03
C TYR A 208 -21.98 -16.66 2.47
N ILE A 209 -21.10 -17.66 2.69
CA ILE A 209 -19.72 -17.61 2.19
C ILE A 209 -19.70 -17.71 0.65
N LEU A 210 -20.58 -18.56 0.05
CA LEU A 210 -20.73 -18.60 -1.40
C LEU A 210 -21.31 -17.29 -1.96
N PHE A 211 -22.24 -16.67 -1.26
CA PHE A 211 -22.74 -15.34 -1.62
C PHE A 211 -21.61 -14.29 -1.59
N PHE A 212 -20.74 -14.31 -0.57
CA PHE A 212 -19.58 -13.42 -0.50
C PHE A 212 -18.62 -13.66 -1.66
N ALA A 213 -18.33 -14.91 -2.00
CA ALA A 213 -17.52 -15.24 -3.16
C ALA A 213 -18.14 -14.74 -4.46
N ALA A 214 -19.42 -15.03 -4.69
CA ALA A 214 -20.13 -14.61 -5.90
C ALA A 214 -20.18 -13.08 -6.01
N PHE A 215 -20.49 -12.37 -4.91
CA PHE A 215 -20.49 -10.91 -4.87
C PHE A 215 -19.10 -10.32 -5.21
N SER A 216 -18.04 -10.83 -4.57
CA SER A 216 -16.68 -10.34 -4.80
C SER A 216 -16.22 -10.55 -6.24
N LEU A 217 -16.50 -11.72 -6.81
CA LEU A 217 -16.17 -12.01 -8.22
C LEU A 217 -16.98 -11.14 -9.18
N LEU A 218 -18.29 -11.00 -8.94
CA LEU A 218 -19.15 -10.14 -9.75
C LEU A 218 -18.69 -8.69 -9.71
N TYR A 219 -18.40 -8.17 -8.50
CA TYR A 219 -17.87 -6.82 -8.34
C TYR A 219 -16.57 -6.63 -9.13
N PHE A 220 -15.61 -7.55 -9.01
CA PHE A 220 -14.36 -7.52 -9.79
C PHE A 220 -14.64 -7.46 -11.29
N LEU A 221 -15.47 -8.36 -11.80
CA LEU A 221 -15.78 -8.43 -13.23
C LEU A 221 -16.47 -7.15 -13.73
N VAL A 222 -17.42 -6.60 -12.95
CA VAL A 222 -18.11 -5.36 -13.30
C VAL A 222 -17.14 -4.18 -13.35
N MET A 223 -16.25 -4.05 -12.36
CA MET A 223 -15.27 -2.96 -12.34
C MET A 223 -14.30 -3.06 -13.52
N VAL A 224 -13.72 -4.23 -13.74
CA VAL A 224 -12.65 -4.42 -14.74
C VAL A 224 -13.18 -4.46 -16.18
N LYS A 225 -14.41 -4.97 -16.40
CA LYS A 225 -14.96 -5.11 -17.76
C LYS A 225 -15.77 -3.92 -18.24
N TRP A 226 -16.38 -3.16 -17.33
CA TRP A 226 -17.30 -2.10 -17.72
C TRP A 226 -16.96 -0.74 -17.07
N VAL A 227 -16.89 -0.68 -15.74
CA VAL A 227 -16.83 0.63 -15.05
C VAL A 227 -15.53 1.36 -15.36
N MET A 228 -14.38 0.72 -15.12
CA MET A 228 -13.08 1.36 -15.32
C MET A 228 -12.76 1.64 -16.79
N PRO A 229 -12.99 0.72 -17.75
CA PRO A 229 -12.83 1.01 -19.17
C PRO A 229 -13.72 2.18 -19.64
N THR A 230 -14.99 2.23 -19.19
CA THR A 230 -15.90 3.33 -19.54
C THR A 230 -15.37 4.68 -19.03
N ILE A 231 -14.87 4.75 -17.78
CA ILE A 231 -14.28 5.98 -17.21
C ILE A 231 -12.98 6.34 -17.95
N ALA A 232 -12.18 5.34 -18.35
CA ALA A 232 -10.94 5.54 -19.09
C ALA A 232 -11.16 5.97 -20.56
N GLY A 233 -12.37 5.75 -21.10
CA GLY A 233 -12.60 5.86 -22.55
C GLY A 233 -11.79 4.84 -23.36
N ALA A 234 -11.55 3.65 -22.81
CA ALA A 234 -10.75 2.58 -23.38
C ALA A 234 -11.58 1.29 -23.55
N ASP A 235 -11.15 0.42 -24.47
CA ASP A 235 -11.85 -0.86 -24.72
C ASP A 235 -11.54 -1.91 -23.66
N ASP A 236 -10.35 -1.86 -23.05
CA ASP A 236 -9.86 -2.84 -22.10
C ASP A 236 -9.29 -2.22 -20.81
N PHE A 237 -9.19 -3.05 -19.77
CA PHE A 237 -8.58 -2.68 -18.49
C PHE A 237 -7.07 -2.49 -18.63
N VAL A 238 -6.61 -1.27 -18.37
CA VAL A 238 -5.23 -0.82 -18.61
C VAL A 238 -4.16 -1.69 -17.94
N HIS A 239 -4.46 -2.25 -16.74
CA HIS A 239 -3.47 -3.00 -15.98
C HIS A 239 -3.19 -4.42 -16.50
N PHE A 240 -3.97 -4.97 -17.43
CA PHE A 240 -3.62 -6.26 -18.03
C PHE A 240 -2.30 -6.18 -18.82
N GLY A 241 -1.96 -5.04 -19.39
CA GLY A 241 -0.67 -4.80 -20.03
C GLY A 241 0.56 -5.00 -19.14
N LYS A 242 0.38 -5.02 -17.82
CA LYS A 242 1.46 -5.31 -16.85
C LYS A 242 1.82 -6.81 -16.78
N TYR A 243 1.07 -7.69 -17.47
CA TYR A 243 1.26 -9.15 -17.44
C TYR A 243 1.51 -9.75 -18.83
N PRO A 244 2.47 -9.22 -19.63
CA PRO A 244 2.71 -9.70 -21.00
C PRO A 244 3.12 -11.17 -21.04
N VAL A 245 3.77 -11.67 -20.00
CA VAL A 245 4.15 -13.09 -19.85
C VAL A 245 2.94 -14.05 -19.82
N LEU A 246 1.76 -13.54 -19.48
CA LEU A 246 0.49 -14.26 -19.47
C LEU A 246 -0.36 -14.00 -20.72
N GLY A 247 0.10 -13.15 -21.66
CA GLY A 247 -0.62 -12.84 -22.91
C GLY A 247 -1.31 -11.46 -22.92
N GLY A 248 -1.28 -10.70 -21.82
CA GLY A 248 -1.73 -9.31 -21.76
C GLY A 248 -3.24 -9.09 -21.61
N ASP A 249 -4.06 -10.14 -21.59
CA ASP A 249 -5.49 -10.09 -21.28
C ASP A 249 -5.93 -11.26 -20.40
N MET A 250 -7.14 -11.17 -19.82
CA MET A 250 -7.66 -12.18 -18.88
C MET A 250 -7.84 -13.55 -19.54
N THR A 251 -8.31 -13.60 -20.78
CA THR A 251 -8.58 -14.86 -21.50
C THR A 251 -7.29 -15.58 -21.85
N ALA A 252 -6.31 -14.82 -22.35
CA ALA A 252 -4.96 -15.31 -22.63
C ALA A 252 -4.29 -15.84 -21.36
N ALA A 253 -4.41 -15.12 -20.24
CA ALA A 253 -3.83 -15.54 -18.97
C ALA A 253 -4.43 -16.88 -18.47
N ILE A 254 -5.74 -17.03 -18.50
CA ILE A 254 -6.40 -18.30 -18.13
C ILE A 254 -5.94 -19.43 -19.06
N LYS A 255 -5.92 -19.18 -20.37
CA LYS A 255 -5.45 -20.16 -21.36
C LYS A 255 -4.00 -20.58 -21.10
N PHE A 256 -3.12 -19.61 -20.84
CA PHE A 256 -1.71 -19.88 -20.53
C PHE A 256 -1.56 -20.76 -19.28
N ILE A 257 -2.25 -20.44 -18.18
CA ILE A 257 -2.20 -21.21 -16.92
C ILE A 257 -2.64 -22.67 -17.14
N VAL A 258 -3.72 -22.87 -17.93
CA VAL A 258 -4.26 -24.21 -18.18
C VAL A 258 -3.38 -25.01 -19.13
N MET A 259 -2.84 -24.38 -20.17
CA MET A 259 -2.08 -25.08 -21.21
C MET A 259 -0.59 -25.25 -20.86
N HIS A 260 -0.03 -24.38 -20.03
CA HIS A 260 1.39 -24.37 -19.66
C HIS A 260 1.61 -24.36 -18.14
N PRO A 261 1.03 -25.31 -17.36
CA PRO A 261 1.05 -25.25 -15.90
C PRO A 261 2.45 -25.31 -15.29
N LEU A 262 3.38 -26.07 -15.89
CA LEU A 262 4.76 -26.15 -15.39
C LEU A 262 5.53 -24.84 -15.62
N GLU A 263 5.34 -24.22 -16.78
CA GLU A 263 5.96 -22.90 -17.06
C GLU A 263 5.34 -21.80 -16.16
N PHE A 264 4.03 -21.82 -15.97
CA PHE A 264 3.37 -20.94 -15.01
C PHE A 264 3.98 -21.06 -13.61
N ILE A 265 4.18 -22.28 -13.10
CA ILE A 265 4.82 -22.49 -11.79
C ILE A 265 6.27 -21.98 -11.81
N ARG A 266 7.04 -22.26 -12.86
CA ARG A 266 8.42 -21.79 -13.00
C ARG A 266 8.51 -20.26 -12.93
N LEU A 267 7.61 -19.55 -13.62
CA LEU A 267 7.56 -18.09 -13.65
C LEU A 267 7.31 -17.45 -12.28
N LEU A 268 6.70 -18.16 -11.35
CA LEU A 268 6.53 -17.67 -9.96
C LEU A 268 7.86 -17.55 -9.20
N PHE A 269 8.91 -18.24 -9.64
CA PHE A 269 10.20 -18.29 -8.92
C PHE A 269 11.36 -17.68 -9.69
N VAL A 270 11.25 -17.55 -11.01
CA VAL A 270 12.35 -17.14 -11.89
C VAL A 270 12.13 -15.70 -12.37
N ASN A 271 13.22 -14.94 -12.45
CA ASN A 271 13.20 -13.64 -13.13
C ASN A 271 12.87 -13.86 -14.62
N HIS A 272 11.73 -13.37 -15.07
CA HIS A 272 11.28 -13.44 -16.47
C HIS A 272 11.55 -12.14 -17.26
N MET A 273 12.35 -11.23 -16.68
CA MET A 273 12.84 -10.00 -17.29
C MET A 273 14.38 -9.98 -17.19
N PRO A 274 15.06 -10.75 -18.04
CA PRO A 274 16.50 -11.00 -17.92
C PRO A 274 17.37 -9.75 -18.03
N GLU A 275 16.88 -8.69 -18.65
CA GLU A 275 17.51 -7.36 -18.71
C GLU A 275 17.61 -6.70 -17.32
N ASN A 276 16.76 -7.06 -16.39
CA ASN A 276 16.71 -6.53 -15.03
C ASN A 276 17.49 -7.41 -14.05
N VAL A 277 18.80 -7.56 -14.25
CA VAL A 277 19.68 -8.47 -13.49
C VAL A 277 19.67 -8.22 -11.98
N ILE A 278 19.50 -6.96 -11.54
CA ILE A 278 19.46 -6.59 -10.12
C ILE A 278 18.28 -7.22 -9.35
N TYR A 279 17.30 -7.76 -10.07
CA TYR A 279 16.15 -8.47 -9.49
C TYR A 279 16.26 -9.99 -9.58
N ASN A 280 17.43 -10.53 -9.97
CA ASN A 280 17.67 -11.96 -9.94
C ASN A 280 17.49 -12.49 -8.51
N ASN A 281 16.81 -13.63 -8.38
CA ASN A 281 16.46 -14.28 -7.11
C ASN A 281 15.51 -13.48 -6.20
N GLU A 282 14.99 -12.31 -6.60
CA GLU A 282 14.11 -11.48 -5.76
C GLU A 282 12.87 -12.26 -5.29
N LYS A 283 12.24 -13.01 -6.21
CA LYS A 283 11.09 -13.86 -5.92
C LYS A 283 11.40 -14.96 -4.90
N VAL A 284 12.54 -15.63 -5.07
CA VAL A 284 12.97 -16.69 -4.15
C VAL A 284 13.21 -16.12 -2.76
N PHE A 285 13.85 -14.97 -2.66
CA PHE A 285 14.07 -14.31 -1.38
C PHE A 285 12.78 -13.85 -0.71
N PHE A 286 11.80 -13.36 -1.49
CA PHE A 286 10.47 -13.06 -0.97
C PHE A 286 9.84 -14.30 -0.30
N TYR A 287 9.86 -15.44 -0.97
CA TYR A 287 9.32 -16.68 -0.38
C TYR A 287 10.09 -17.13 0.86
N LEU A 288 11.41 -16.99 0.88
CA LEU A 288 12.21 -17.32 2.06
C LEU A 288 11.87 -16.41 3.25
N VAL A 289 11.78 -15.09 3.02
CA VAL A 289 11.36 -14.13 4.05
C VAL A 289 9.94 -14.45 4.53
N LEU A 290 9.01 -14.75 3.62
CA LEU A 290 7.65 -15.13 3.95
C LEU A 290 7.60 -16.40 4.81
N LEU A 291 8.36 -17.44 4.44
CA LEU A 291 8.45 -18.69 5.20
C LEU A 291 8.97 -18.47 6.62
N VAL A 292 10.06 -17.71 6.77
CA VAL A 292 10.66 -17.39 8.08
C VAL A 292 9.70 -16.55 8.93
N SER A 293 8.93 -15.66 8.31
CA SER A 293 7.90 -14.84 8.97
C SER A 293 6.62 -15.62 9.35
N GLY A 294 6.58 -16.95 9.17
CA GLY A 294 5.45 -17.80 9.52
C GLY A 294 4.63 -18.33 8.34
N GLY A 295 5.02 -18.02 7.10
CA GLY A 295 4.33 -18.49 5.88
C GLY A 295 4.27 -20.02 5.74
N TRP A 296 5.12 -20.78 6.43
CA TRP A 296 5.04 -22.24 6.49
C TRP A 296 3.68 -22.73 7.03
N ALA A 297 2.98 -21.93 7.85
CA ALA A 297 1.67 -22.28 8.37
C ALA A 297 0.59 -22.42 7.27
N LEU A 298 0.79 -21.80 6.11
CA LEU A 298 -0.10 -21.93 4.95
C LEU A 298 -0.14 -23.35 4.41
N PHE A 299 0.98 -24.07 4.48
CA PHE A 299 1.04 -25.48 4.06
C PHE A 299 0.36 -26.42 5.08
N VAL A 300 0.38 -26.05 6.36
CA VAL A 300 -0.32 -26.81 7.42
C VAL A 300 -1.83 -26.53 7.39
N ARG A 301 -2.22 -25.36 6.92
CA ARG A 301 -3.61 -24.90 6.80
C ARG A 301 -3.88 -24.42 5.36
N PRO A 302 -4.04 -25.35 4.39
CA PRO A 302 -4.02 -25.03 2.96
C PRO A 302 -5.16 -24.12 2.51
N TRP A 303 -6.26 -24.02 3.25
CA TRP A 303 -7.31 -23.05 2.94
C TRP A 303 -6.82 -21.58 3.03
N TYR A 304 -5.81 -21.26 3.85
CA TYR A 304 -5.19 -19.96 3.86
C TYR A 304 -4.26 -19.74 2.67
N PHE A 305 -3.63 -20.81 2.17
CA PHE A 305 -2.84 -20.70 0.94
C PHE A 305 -3.73 -20.33 -0.26
N VAL A 306 -4.93 -20.93 -0.37
CA VAL A 306 -5.91 -20.55 -1.40
C VAL A 306 -6.21 -19.05 -1.36
N MET A 307 -6.32 -18.46 -0.19
CA MET A 307 -6.66 -17.04 -0.04
C MET A 307 -5.63 -16.09 -0.66
N ILE A 308 -4.35 -16.46 -0.64
CA ILE A 308 -3.25 -15.59 -1.12
C ILE A 308 -2.83 -15.87 -2.58
N ILE A 309 -3.40 -16.86 -3.23
CA ILE A 309 -3.06 -17.21 -4.64
C ILE A 309 -3.13 -15.99 -5.57
N PRO A 310 -4.22 -15.17 -5.58
CA PRO A 310 -4.30 -14.05 -6.51
C PRO A 310 -3.22 -13.00 -6.25
N ILE A 311 -2.82 -12.80 -4.99
CA ILE A 311 -1.78 -11.84 -4.63
C ILE A 311 -0.41 -12.33 -5.10
N ILE A 312 -0.12 -13.64 -4.95
CA ILE A 312 1.10 -14.23 -5.50
C ILE A 312 1.16 -14.03 -7.02
N ILE A 313 0.06 -14.32 -7.72
CA ILE A 313 -0.01 -14.18 -9.19
C ILE A 313 0.21 -12.70 -9.59
N GLN A 314 -0.52 -11.78 -8.98
CA GLN A 314 -0.41 -10.36 -9.27
C GLN A 314 0.99 -9.81 -8.99
N LYS A 315 1.62 -10.27 -7.92
CA LYS A 315 2.94 -9.81 -7.48
C LYS A 315 4.06 -10.36 -8.37
N GLU A 316 4.05 -11.67 -8.63
CA GLU A 316 5.21 -12.37 -9.20
C GLU A 316 5.23 -12.42 -10.73
N LEU A 317 4.10 -12.16 -11.40
CA LEU A 317 3.99 -12.29 -12.85
C LEU A 317 3.91 -10.96 -13.60
N THR A 318 3.97 -9.84 -12.89
CA THR A 318 4.04 -8.51 -13.50
C THR A 318 5.39 -8.25 -14.15
N ASN A 319 5.41 -7.41 -15.20
CA ASN A 319 6.62 -6.85 -15.80
C ASN A 319 7.23 -5.68 -15.01
N GLN A 320 6.84 -5.51 -13.76
CA GLN A 320 7.40 -4.52 -12.84
C GLN A 320 8.20 -5.25 -11.74
N PRO A 321 9.52 -5.46 -11.90
CA PRO A 321 10.31 -6.26 -10.97
C PRO A 321 10.35 -5.74 -9.53
N THR A 322 10.05 -4.46 -9.32
CA THR A 322 9.91 -3.84 -8.00
C THR A 322 8.82 -4.47 -7.16
N THR A 323 7.80 -5.11 -7.79
CA THR A 323 6.72 -5.78 -7.06
C THR A 323 7.13 -7.12 -6.47
N TRP A 324 8.17 -7.80 -7.02
CA TRP A 324 8.53 -9.19 -6.67
C TRP A 324 9.13 -9.33 -5.26
N GLY A 325 9.76 -8.26 -4.75
CA GLY A 325 10.47 -8.29 -3.47
C GLY A 325 9.60 -8.04 -2.23
N CYS A 326 10.28 -7.76 -1.13
CA CYS A 326 9.67 -7.47 0.17
C CYS A 326 9.41 -5.97 0.40
N SER A 327 9.88 -5.11 -0.51
CA SER A 327 9.70 -3.66 -0.46
C SER A 327 8.31 -3.26 -0.96
N TYR A 328 7.91 -2.03 -0.69
CA TYR A 328 6.61 -1.48 -1.09
C TYR A 328 5.39 -2.14 -0.42
N GLN A 329 4.21 -1.77 -0.87
CA GLN A 329 2.91 -2.20 -0.33
C GLN A 329 2.46 -3.60 -0.81
N TYR A 330 3.14 -4.20 -1.76
CA TYR A 330 2.68 -5.42 -2.46
C TYR A 330 2.69 -6.70 -1.61
N SER A 331 3.07 -6.60 -0.35
CA SER A 331 3.09 -7.73 0.59
C SER A 331 2.15 -7.54 1.78
N ILE A 332 1.30 -6.50 1.77
CA ILE A 332 0.45 -6.18 2.92
C ILE A 332 -0.67 -7.21 3.14
N GLU A 333 -1.24 -7.76 2.08
CA GLU A 333 -2.34 -8.73 2.16
C GLU A 333 -1.88 -10.06 2.77
N PHE A 334 -0.57 -10.36 2.70
CA PHE A 334 -0.01 -11.54 3.38
C PHE A 334 -0.07 -11.39 4.90
N ALA A 335 0.09 -10.20 5.45
CA ALA A 335 0.17 -9.95 6.89
C ALA A 335 -1.01 -10.54 7.66
N PRO A 336 -2.30 -10.22 7.39
CA PRO A 336 -3.42 -10.78 8.12
C PRO A 336 -3.60 -12.27 7.89
N VAL A 337 -3.44 -12.76 6.64
CA VAL A 337 -3.72 -14.16 6.30
C VAL A 337 -2.66 -15.10 6.89
N VAL A 338 -1.38 -14.76 6.72
CA VAL A 338 -0.26 -15.56 7.26
C VAL A 338 -0.31 -15.60 8.77
N LEU A 339 -0.54 -14.44 9.41
CA LEU A 339 -0.59 -14.39 10.86
C LEU A 339 -1.76 -15.22 11.44
N ILE A 340 -2.94 -15.10 10.85
CA ILE A 340 -4.10 -15.89 11.31
C ILE A 340 -3.82 -17.38 11.14
N ALA A 341 -3.24 -17.80 10.00
CA ALA A 341 -2.83 -19.18 9.77
C ALA A 341 -1.80 -19.64 10.81
N LEU A 342 -0.76 -18.85 11.06
CA LEU A 342 0.30 -19.12 12.03
C LEU A 342 -0.26 -19.30 13.43
N MET A 343 -1.10 -18.37 13.88
CA MET A 343 -1.71 -18.42 15.21
C MET A 343 -2.66 -19.62 15.37
N GLU A 344 -3.40 -20.00 14.32
CA GLU A 344 -4.24 -21.19 14.34
C GLU A 344 -3.43 -22.49 14.47
N VAL A 345 -2.21 -22.53 13.93
CA VAL A 345 -1.33 -23.70 14.06
C VAL A 345 -0.69 -23.76 15.43
N VAL A 346 -0.04 -22.67 15.86
CA VAL A 346 0.78 -22.69 17.09
C VAL A 346 -0.05 -22.70 18.37
N SER A 347 -1.28 -22.21 18.34
CA SER A 347 -2.19 -22.25 19.48
C SER A 347 -2.56 -23.67 19.93
N ARG A 348 -2.38 -24.65 19.03
CA ARG A 348 -2.60 -26.09 19.35
C ARG A 348 -1.39 -26.79 19.92
N TRP A 349 -0.24 -26.10 19.97
CA TRP A 349 0.98 -26.66 20.54
C TRP A 349 0.91 -26.58 22.07
N LYS A 350 1.27 -27.70 22.75
CA LYS A 350 1.31 -27.80 24.22
C LYS A 350 2.60 -27.21 24.81
N TRP A 351 3.14 -26.16 24.21
CA TRP A 351 4.38 -25.51 24.61
C TRP A 351 4.09 -24.21 25.35
N ASN A 352 5.11 -23.69 26.03
CA ASN A 352 4.98 -22.43 26.76
C ASN A 352 4.72 -21.27 25.74
N VAL A 353 3.58 -20.59 25.94
CA VAL A 353 3.10 -19.51 25.06
C VAL A 353 4.13 -18.39 24.90
N ASN A 354 4.80 -17.99 25.99
CA ASN A 354 5.76 -16.90 25.94
C ASN A 354 7.03 -17.31 25.16
N ARG A 355 7.48 -18.57 25.29
CA ARG A 355 8.62 -19.06 24.52
C ARG A 355 8.30 -19.12 23.01
N ILE A 356 7.12 -19.63 22.65
CA ILE A 356 6.68 -19.65 21.25
C ILE A 356 6.53 -18.23 20.72
N GLY A 357 5.81 -17.37 21.46
CA GLY A 357 5.59 -15.99 21.07
C GLY A 357 6.89 -15.21 20.85
N ALA A 358 7.85 -15.36 21.78
CA ALA A 358 9.17 -14.73 21.66
C ALA A 358 9.96 -15.27 20.46
N LEU A 359 9.91 -16.57 20.19
CA LEU A 359 10.58 -17.20 19.04
C LEU A 359 9.99 -16.71 17.72
N LEU A 360 8.66 -16.68 17.61
CA LEU A 360 7.97 -16.19 16.41
C LEU A 360 8.26 -14.70 16.17
N LEU A 361 8.25 -13.90 17.23
CA LEU A 361 8.60 -12.48 17.15
C LEU A 361 10.05 -12.31 16.70
N PHE A 362 10.99 -13.09 17.24
CA PHE A 362 12.39 -13.06 16.82
C PHE A 362 12.54 -13.35 15.31
N PHE A 363 11.91 -14.41 14.80
CA PHE A 363 11.96 -14.73 13.38
C PHE A 363 11.31 -13.65 12.51
N THR A 364 10.17 -13.10 12.93
CA THR A 364 9.49 -12.02 12.22
C THR A 364 10.35 -10.77 12.15
N VAL A 365 10.95 -10.34 13.27
CA VAL A 365 11.81 -9.16 13.30
C VAL A 365 13.09 -9.40 12.49
N SER A 366 13.73 -10.56 12.65
CA SER A 366 14.95 -10.90 11.92
C SER A 366 14.72 -10.94 10.40
N SER A 367 13.62 -11.53 9.94
CA SER A 367 13.26 -11.57 8.52
C SER A 367 12.91 -10.18 7.97
N THR A 368 12.25 -9.34 8.78
CA THR A 368 11.94 -7.95 8.43
C THR A 368 13.21 -7.11 8.30
N VAL A 369 14.12 -7.20 9.28
CA VAL A 369 15.43 -6.52 9.25
C VAL A 369 16.25 -6.99 8.03
N TYR A 370 16.30 -8.30 7.80
CA TYR A 370 16.98 -8.86 6.64
C TYR A 370 16.40 -8.33 5.32
N ALA A 371 15.06 -8.33 5.18
CA ALA A 371 14.40 -7.80 4.00
C ALA A 371 14.76 -6.33 3.74
N PHE A 372 14.78 -5.50 4.78
CA PHE A 372 15.01 -4.07 4.63
C PHE A 372 16.48 -3.70 4.48
N VAL A 373 17.41 -4.42 5.08
CA VAL A 373 18.86 -4.14 4.98
C VAL A 373 19.44 -4.72 3.72
N GLU A 374 19.15 -5.97 3.40
CA GLU A 374 19.83 -6.71 2.34
C GLU A 374 19.08 -6.67 1.00
N ARG A 375 17.72 -6.54 1.04
CA ARG A 375 16.91 -6.66 -0.17
C ARG A 375 16.35 -5.34 -0.69
N SER A 376 16.33 -4.27 0.11
CA SER A 376 15.98 -2.94 -0.38
C SER A 376 17.06 -2.38 -1.28
N LYS A 377 16.66 -1.76 -2.38
CA LYS A 377 17.59 -1.11 -3.30
C LYS A 377 18.26 0.11 -2.64
N SER A 378 19.45 0.48 -3.09
CA SER A 378 20.25 1.53 -2.44
C SER A 378 19.53 2.87 -2.33
N TRP A 379 18.78 3.26 -3.38
CA TRP A 379 18.04 4.53 -3.42
C TRP A 379 16.80 4.56 -2.52
N GLU A 380 16.30 3.40 -2.09
CA GLU A 380 15.10 3.29 -1.25
C GLU A 380 15.44 2.94 0.19
N LYS A 381 16.64 2.45 0.43
CA LYS A 381 17.04 1.87 1.71
C LYS A 381 16.77 2.79 2.89
N ALA A 382 17.00 4.09 2.74
CA ALA A 382 16.75 5.09 3.77
C ALA A 382 15.27 5.16 4.21
N ARG A 383 14.31 4.76 3.36
CA ARG A 383 12.88 4.74 3.71
C ARG A 383 12.55 3.64 4.72
N PHE A 384 13.28 2.52 4.69
CA PHE A 384 12.96 1.30 5.42
C PHE A 384 13.75 1.13 6.71
N ILE A 385 15.02 1.58 6.76
CA ILE A 385 15.93 1.37 7.89
C ILE A 385 15.71 2.37 9.03
N PHE A 386 14.47 2.52 9.49
CA PHE A 386 14.03 3.51 10.48
C PHE A 386 14.76 3.44 11.85
N TRP A 387 15.58 2.44 12.09
CA TRP A 387 16.47 2.32 13.25
C TRP A 387 17.90 2.82 12.98
N GLN A 388 18.20 3.38 11.81
CA GLN A 388 19.51 3.87 11.42
C GLN A 388 19.48 5.35 11.06
N LYS A 389 20.63 6.02 11.24
CA LYS A 389 20.82 7.45 10.97
C LYS A 389 20.35 7.89 9.57
N PRO A 390 20.59 7.16 8.47
CA PRO A 390 20.15 7.57 7.13
C PRO A 390 18.65 7.81 7.02
N HIS A 391 17.83 7.12 7.80
CA HIS A 391 16.38 7.36 7.81
C HIS A 391 16.02 8.79 8.25
N PHE A 392 16.77 9.37 9.18
CA PHE A 392 16.53 10.69 9.76
C PHE A 392 17.39 11.79 9.11
N THR A 393 18.26 11.44 8.17
CA THR A 393 19.17 12.38 7.53
C THR A 393 18.54 12.91 6.25
N PRO A 394 18.31 14.22 6.11
CA PRO A 394 17.89 14.82 4.85
C PRO A 394 18.99 14.69 3.80
N LEU A 395 18.60 14.63 2.54
CA LEU A 395 19.53 14.58 1.40
C LEU A 395 19.98 15.98 0.96
N TYR A 396 19.25 17.02 1.38
CA TYR A 396 19.46 18.43 1.01
C TYR A 396 18.93 19.37 2.10
N ASP A 397 19.06 20.70 1.90
CA ASP A 397 18.57 21.70 2.83
C ASP A 397 17.04 21.75 2.91
N LEU A 398 16.47 21.02 3.86
CA LEU A 398 15.02 21.00 4.10
C LEU A 398 14.44 22.37 4.43
N ASN A 399 15.17 23.18 5.19
CA ASN A 399 14.68 24.49 5.60
C ASN A 399 14.61 25.43 4.40
N GLY A 400 15.63 25.40 3.54
CA GLY A 400 15.65 26.16 2.31
C GLY A 400 14.47 25.77 1.40
N VAL A 401 14.22 24.48 1.21
CA VAL A 401 13.07 24.02 0.40
C VAL A 401 11.74 24.47 0.99
N LYS A 402 11.54 24.34 2.31
CA LYS A 402 10.30 24.79 2.97
C LYS A 402 10.08 26.29 2.81
N ILE A 403 11.12 27.12 2.95
CA ILE A 403 11.02 28.56 2.72
C ILE A 403 10.57 28.87 1.30
N LEU A 404 11.10 28.15 0.29
CA LEU A 404 10.67 28.31 -1.09
C LEU A 404 9.20 27.86 -1.29
N MET A 405 8.80 26.74 -0.69
CA MET A 405 7.42 26.25 -0.75
C MET A 405 6.42 27.22 -0.10
N ASP A 406 6.80 27.84 1.02
CA ASP A 406 5.95 28.80 1.75
C ASP A 406 5.70 30.10 0.96
N ARG A 407 6.52 30.38 -0.09
CA ARG A 407 6.31 31.51 -1.02
C ARG A 407 5.30 31.21 -2.10
N ILE A 408 4.91 29.94 -2.29
CA ILE A 408 3.92 29.55 -3.29
C ILE A 408 2.52 29.70 -2.68
N PRO A 409 1.66 30.61 -3.18
CA PRO A 409 0.29 30.74 -2.68
C PRO A 409 -0.46 29.40 -2.72
N ALA A 410 -1.36 29.18 -1.76
CA ALA A 410 -2.07 27.90 -1.65
C ALA A 410 -2.99 27.60 -2.85
N ASP A 411 -3.49 28.65 -3.48
CA ASP A 411 -4.38 28.62 -4.66
C ASP A 411 -3.65 28.65 -6.01
N ALA A 412 -2.34 28.98 -6.01
CA ALA A 412 -1.56 29.04 -7.23
C ALA A 412 -1.31 27.65 -7.82
N SER A 413 -1.30 27.55 -9.15
CA SER A 413 -0.88 26.37 -9.88
C SER A 413 0.65 26.20 -9.81
N VAL A 414 1.12 24.97 -9.58
CA VAL A 414 2.55 24.70 -9.39
C VAL A 414 2.99 23.45 -10.18
N MET A 415 4.17 23.54 -10.79
CA MET A 415 4.93 22.39 -11.27
C MET A 415 6.12 22.15 -10.35
N ALA A 416 6.37 20.90 -9.94
CA ALA A 416 7.48 20.58 -9.07
C ALA A 416 8.08 19.18 -9.34
N ASN A 417 9.33 18.97 -8.89
CA ASN A 417 9.92 17.64 -8.87
C ASN A 417 9.09 16.67 -8.04
N SER A 418 9.10 15.40 -8.41
CA SER A 418 8.25 14.35 -7.83
C SER A 418 8.32 14.30 -6.30
N ALA A 419 9.49 14.53 -5.68
CA ALA A 419 9.68 14.55 -4.25
C ALA A 419 8.91 15.69 -3.53
N TYR A 420 8.75 16.84 -4.19
CA TYR A 420 8.06 18.01 -3.61
C TYR A 420 6.54 17.94 -3.81
N VAL A 421 6.10 17.27 -4.86
CA VAL A 421 4.68 17.11 -5.19
C VAL A 421 3.91 16.45 -4.05
N GLY A 422 4.49 15.47 -3.35
CA GLY A 422 3.82 14.81 -2.23
C GLY A 422 3.29 15.78 -1.15
N GLN A 423 3.98 16.91 -0.94
CA GLN A 423 3.54 17.95 0.00
C GLN A 423 2.75 19.08 -0.66
N LEU A 424 2.99 19.36 -1.96
CA LEU A 424 2.34 20.45 -2.70
C LEU A 424 0.99 20.06 -3.31
N ALA A 425 0.70 18.78 -3.44
CA ALA A 425 -0.45 18.29 -4.21
C ALA A 425 -1.82 18.60 -3.59
N TYR A 426 -1.91 19.04 -2.33
CA TYR A 426 -3.18 19.45 -1.71
C TYR A 426 -3.59 20.84 -2.19
N ARG A 427 -3.87 20.96 -3.50
CA ARG A 427 -4.30 22.18 -4.22
C ARG A 427 -5.03 21.83 -5.50
N ASP A 428 -5.61 22.84 -6.15
CA ASP A 428 -6.38 22.66 -7.39
C ASP A 428 -5.52 22.09 -8.52
N LYS A 429 -4.39 22.75 -8.82
CA LYS A 429 -3.51 22.37 -9.91
C LYS A 429 -2.09 22.16 -9.42
N CYS A 430 -1.63 20.92 -9.52
CA CYS A 430 -0.25 20.53 -9.25
C CYS A 430 0.24 19.64 -10.39
N TYR A 431 1.39 19.95 -10.96
CA TYR A 431 1.98 19.22 -12.05
C TYR A 431 3.30 18.61 -11.64
N ALA A 432 3.53 17.36 -12.05
CA ALA A 432 4.82 16.73 -11.88
C ALA A 432 5.79 17.20 -12.97
N PHE A 433 7.02 17.54 -12.59
CA PHE A 433 8.10 17.84 -13.54
C PHE A 433 8.23 16.72 -14.59
N PRO A 434 8.42 17.03 -15.87
CA PRO A 434 8.67 18.36 -16.46
C PRO A 434 7.41 19.04 -17.05
N LEU A 435 6.22 18.71 -16.60
CA LEU A 435 4.97 19.15 -17.20
C LEU A 435 4.59 20.56 -16.70
N VAL A 436 4.94 21.59 -17.46
CA VAL A 436 4.72 23.00 -17.08
C VAL A 436 3.26 23.42 -17.19
N LYS A 437 2.56 23.07 -18.30
CA LYS A 437 1.17 23.48 -18.59
C LYS A 437 0.92 24.97 -18.26
N ASP A 438 -0.12 25.23 -17.46
CA ASP A 438 -0.52 26.57 -17.00
C ASP A 438 0.01 26.89 -15.59
N ALA A 439 1.10 26.24 -15.15
CA ALA A 439 1.70 26.53 -13.85
C ALA A 439 2.11 27.99 -13.73
N GLU A 440 1.75 28.61 -12.60
CA GLU A 440 2.17 29.97 -12.21
C GLU A 440 3.51 29.94 -11.49
N TYR A 441 3.84 28.82 -10.84
CA TYR A 441 5.11 28.60 -10.14
C TYR A 441 5.78 27.30 -10.59
N MET A 442 7.12 27.30 -10.58
CA MET A 442 7.93 26.09 -10.77
C MET A 442 8.90 25.96 -9.60
N LEU A 443 8.88 24.81 -8.89
CA LEU A 443 9.84 24.45 -7.86
C LEU A 443 10.67 23.27 -8.33
N ILE A 444 11.93 23.55 -8.73
CA ILE A 444 12.77 22.57 -9.42
C ILE A 444 14.08 22.38 -8.67
N SER A 445 14.46 21.12 -8.41
CA SER A 445 15.79 20.75 -7.95
C SER A 445 16.64 20.25 -9.12
N SER A 446 17.90 20.65 -9.16
CA SER A 446 18.87 20.12 -10.10
C SER A 446 19.48 18.78 -9.68
N THR A 447 19.18 18.31 -8.46
CA THR A 447 19.79 17.10 -7.87
C THR A 447 18.79 16.07 -7.34
N GLU A 448 17.52 16.44 -7.11
CA GLU A 448 16.54 15.57 -6.48
C GLU A 448 15.36 15.22 -7.39
N ALA A 449 15.07 13.90 -7.48
CA ALA A 449 13.92 13.36 -8.21
C ALA A 449 13.72 13.98 -9.61
N THR A 450 14.78 14.02 -10.39
CA THR A 450 14.79 14.64 -11.73
C THR A 450 14.06 13.83 -12.80
N TYR A 451 13.71 12.57 -12.51
CA TYR A 451 12.97 11.73 -13.45
C TYR A 451 11.74 12.47 -14.04
N PRO A 452 11.49 12.39 -15.35
CA PRO A 452 12.11 11.48 -16.33
C PRO A 452 13.43 11.99 -16.95
N PHE A 453 13.89 13.17 -16.61
CA PHE A 453 15.14 13.74 -17.12
C PHE A 453 16.37 13.21 -16.38
N THR A 454 17.52 13.20 -17.04
CA THR A 454 18.81 13.08 -16.38
C THR A 454 19.15 14.37 -15.62
N TYR A 455 20.17 14.33 -14.78
CA TYR A 455 20.67 15.54 -14.11
C TYR A 455 21.12 16.62 -15.11
N GLU A 456 21.77 16.22 -16.20
CA GLU A 456 22.20 17.13 -17.25
C GLU A 456 21.00 17.79 -17.97
N GLN A 457 20.04 17.00 -18.41
CA GLN A 457 18.80 17.49 -19.02
C GLN A 457 18.01 18.41 -18.09
N THR A 458 18.00 18.14 -16.78
CA THR A 458 17.34 18.99 -15.79
C THR A 458 18.05 20.33 -15.66
N ASN A 459 19.40 20.34 -15.66
CA ASN A 459 20.17 21.57 -15.65
C ASN A 459 19.97 22.40 -16.94
N GLU A 460 19.93 21.76 -18.10
CA GLU A 460 19.59 22.41 -19.38
C GLU A 460 18.19 23.04 -19.33
N PHE A 461 17.21 22.31 -18.77
CA PHE A 461 15.86 22.83 -18.58
C PHE A 461 15.86 24.06 -17.66
N ILE A 462 16.54 24.02 -16.52
CA ILE A 462 16.66 25.17 -15.60
C ILE A 462 17.29 26.36 -16.31
N GLN A 463 18.38 26.16 -17.06
CA GLN A 463 19.02 27.24 -17.84
C GLN A 463 18.07 27.82 -18.88
N SER A 464 17.30 26.97 -19.58
CA SER A 464 16.31 27.46 -20.57
C SER A 464 15.21 28.32 -19.91
N VAL A 465 14.75 27.94 -18.71
CA VAL A 465 13.78 28.75 -17.95
C VAL A 465 14.36 30.07 -17.47
N GLN A 466 15.65 30.10 -17.09
CA GLN A 466 16.32 31.34 -16.64
C GLN A 466 16.44 32.40 -17.75
N VAL A 467 16.55 31.99 -19.01
CA VAL A 467 16.64 32.91 -20.14
C VAL A 467 15.28 33.19 -20.78
N ASP A 468 14.25 32.41 -20.43
CA ASP A 468 12.88 32.61 -20.91
C ASP A 468 12.25 33.88 -20.31
N SER A 469 11.86 34.84 -21.17
CA SER A 469 11.27 36.09 -20.74
C SER A 469 9.94 35.93 -19.99
N THR A 470 9.25 34.81 -20.12
CA THR A 470 7.97 34.53 -19.47
C THR A 470 8.12 34.14 -17.97
N TRP A 471 9.32 33.80 -17.54
CA TRP A 471 9.61 33.40 -16.18
C TRP A 471 10.54 34.38 -15.48
N GLN A 472 10.41 34.48 -14.17
CA GLN A 472 11.36 35.16 -13.31
C GLN A 472 11.81 34.26 -12.18
N LEU A 473 13.10 34.25 -11.88
CA LEU A 473 13.63 33.59 -10.69
C LEU A 473 13.21 34.42 -9.46
N VAL A 474 12.41 33.82 -8.58
CA VAL A 474 11.98 34.42 -7.32
C VAL A 474 13.08 34.28 -6.28
N GLU A 475 13.60 33.07 -6.11
CA GLU A 475 14.68 32.75 -5.17
C GLU A 475 15.31 31.41 -5.54
N GLN A 476 16.59 31.27 -5.22
CA GLN A 476 17.35 30.03 -5.27
C GLN A 476 17.92 29.73 -3.88
N ARG A 477 17.79 28.47 -3.46
CA ARG A 477 18.43 27.96 -2.25
C ARG A 477 19.10 26.63 -2.55
N ASP A 478 20.42 26.57 -2.31
CA ASP A 478 21.23 25.43 -2.68
C ASP A 478 20.96 25.02 -4.16
N HIS A 479 20.53 23.81 -4.41
CA HIS A 479 20.22 23.26 -5.72
C HIS A 479 18.73 23.36 -6.11
N VAL A 480 17.93 24.13 -5.38
CA VAL A 480 16.49 24.29 -5.60
C VAL A 480 16.16 25.70 -6.05
N TYR A 481 15.40 25.82 -7.11
CA TYR A 481 15.01 27.03 -7.79
C TYR A 481 13.50 27.22 -7.70
N LEU A 482 13.05 28.40 -7.32
CA LEU A 482 11.66 28.83 -7.41
C LEU A 482 11.53 29.88 -8.50
N PHE A 483 10.78 29.54 -9.54
CA PHE A 483 10.39 30.48 -10.59
C PHE A 483 8.92 30.84 -10.49
N GLN A 484 8.58 32.05 -10.92
CA GLN A 484 7.22 32.53 -11.05
C GLN A 484 6.99 32.99 -12.49
N ARG A 485 5.82 32.68 -13.04
CA ARG A 485 5.41 33.18 -14.36
C ARG A 485 5.13 34.68 -14.24
N LYS A 486 5.67 35.46 -15.18
CA LYS A 486 5.38 36.89 -15.26
C LYS A 486 3.94 37.11 -15.69
N PRO A 487 3.26 38.16 -15.21
CA PRO A 487 1.89 38.51 -15.60
C PRO A 487 1.69 38.68 -17.11
#